data_c8db6581990edac86baa3fc6c364b0d6
#
_entry.id   c8db6581990edac86baa3fc6c364b0d6
#
_cell.length_a   1.000
_cell.length_b   1.000
_cell.length_c   1.000
_cell.angle_alpha   90.00
_cell.angle_beta   90.00
_cell.angle_gamma   90.00
#
_symmetry.space_group_name_H-M   'P 1'
#
loop_
_entity.id
_entity.type
_entity.pdbx_description
1 polymer ?
#
loop_
_entity_poly.entity_id
_entity_poly.type
_entity_poly.pdbx_seq_one_letter_code
_entity_poly.pdbx_strand_id
1 'polypeptide(L)'
;MIVLPQHLEPLGLQKEERPMQMMCREAYFNIGYVNEVQTQVLELPYADKELSMIILLPDDGVDLSSVENNLTFEKFIAWTEAASLQNTEVEVLLPKFKLQEDYEMKSVLQRLGMVDVFQEGQADFSAMSTETDLCLSKVVHKSVVEVNEEGTEAAAATGIVIVADCSSCSPMFCADHPFLFFIRHNQTNTVLFCGRFSSP
;
A
#
# COMPACT_ATOMS: atom_id res chain seq x y z
N MET A 1 -2.29 18.59 -13.68
CA MET A 1 -1.83 17.21 -13.84
C MET A 1 -0.32 17.28 -14.06
N ILE A 2 0.46 16.82 -13.09
CA ILE A 2 1.92 16.80 -13.16
C ILE A 2 2.33 15.42 -13.65
N VAL A 3 3.19 15.33 -14.66
CA VAL A 3 3.78 14.09 -15.14
C VAL A 3 5.24 14.10 -14.71
N LEU A 4 5.59 13.25 -13.75
CA LEU A 4 6.97 13.08 -13.29
C LEU A 4 7.55 11.77 -13.84
N PRO A 5 8.84 11.73 -14.18
CA PRO A 5 9.53 10.48 -14.49
C PRO A 5 9.66 9.63 -13.21
N GLN A 6 9.37 8.34 -13.30
CA GLN A 6 9.63 7.39 -12.21
C GLN A 6 10.99 6.73 -12.37
N HIS A 7 11.71 6.61 -11.26
CA HIS A 7 12.91 5.80 -11.20
C HIS A 7 12.54 4.34 -10.94
N LEU A 8 12.76 3.49 -11.93
CA LEU A 8 12.66 2.03 -11.79
C LEU A 8 14.04 1.47 -11.58
N GLU A 9 14.24 0.69 -10.54
CA GLU A 9 15.43 -0.14 -10.41
C GLU A 9 15.19 -1.52 -11.05
N PRO A 10 15.76 -1.82 -12.22
CA PRO A 10 15.94 -3.20 -12.64
C PRO A 10 17.17 -3.76 -11.94
N LEU A 11 17.16 -5.03 -11.64
CA LEU A 11 18.35 -5.80 -11.27
C LEU A 11 19.48 -5.56 -12.28
N GLY A 12 20.39 -4.64 -11.94
CA GLY A 12 21.59 -4.35 -12.71
C GLY A 12 21.39 -3.54 -14.00
N LEU A 13 21.81 -2.26 -13.95
CA LEU A 13 22.05 -1.36 -15.07
C LEU A 13 20.84 -0.65 -15.70
N GLN A 14 20.81 0.64 -15.42
CA GLN A 14 19.99 1.73 -15.94
C GLN A 14 18.66 1.96 -15.20
N LYS A 15 18.59 3.10 -14.49
CA LYS A 15 17.33 3.70 -14.04
C LYS A 15 16.50 4.04 -15.29
N GLU A 16 15.47 3.26 -15.58
CA GLU A 16 14.50 3.62 -16.61
C GLU A 16 13.50 4.59 -16.00
N GLU A 17 13.50 5.82 -16.48
CA GLU A 17 12.50 6.82 -16.14
C GLU A 17 11.24 6.57 -16.99
N ARG A 18 10.10 6.36 -16.36
CA ARG A 18 8.81 6.25 -17.05
C ARG A 18 7.90 7.41 -16.66
N PRO A 19 7.25 8.07 -17.62
CA PRO A 19 6.31 9.15 -17.31
C PRO A 19 5.07 8.57 -16.62
N MET A 20 4.72 9.14 -15.45
CA MET A 20 3.57 8.74 -14.68
C MET A 20 2.67 9.93 -14.36
N GLN A 21 1.36 9.66 -14.25
CA GLN A 21 0.40 10.64 -13.78
C GLN A 21 0.48 10.73 -12.26
N MET A 22 0.95 11.88 -11.76
CA MET A 22 1.00 12.16 -10.33
C MET A 22 -0.18 13.02 -9.92
N MET A 23 -0.79 12.66 -8.79
CA MET A 23 -1.72 13.51 -8.05
C MET A 23 -0.89 14.36 -7.10
N CYS A 24 -1.30 15.61 -6.89
CA CYS A 24 -0.66 16.52 -5.95
C CYS A 24 -1.72 17.09 -5.00
N ARG A 25 -1.41 17.07 -3.70
CA ARG A 25 -2.25 17.68 -2.67
C ARG A 25 -1.40 18.22 -1.54
N GLU A 26 -1.65 19.46 -1.17
CA GLU A 26 -1.09 20.09 0.03
C GLU A 26 -2.17 20.14 1.13
N ALA A 27 -1.90 19.52 2.25
CA ALA A 27 -2.78 19.51 3.42
C ALA A 27 -2.03 19.04 4.67
N TYR A 28 -2.74 19.04 5.82
CA TYR A 28 -2.23 18.45 7.06
C TYR A 28 -2.39 16.94 7.03
N PHE A 29 -1.26 16.23 7.07
CA PHE A 29 -1.19 14.77 7.13
C PHE A 29 -0.33 14.31 8.31
N ASN A 30 -0.53 13.08 8.75
CA ASN A 30 0.33 12.43 9.71
C ASN A 30 1.53 11.84 8.98
N ILE A 31 2.72 12.37 9.25
CA ILE A 31 3.98 11.94 8.63
C ILE A 31 5.00 11.59 9.70
N GLY A 32 5.83 10.58 9.44
CA GLY A 32 6.92 10.14 10.31
C GLY A 32 8.12 9.66 9.51
N TYR A 33 9.18 9.31 10.22
CA TYR A 33 10.39 8.78 9.63
C TYR A 33 10.99 7.66 10.47
N VAL A 34 11.28 6.53 9.83
CA VAL A 34 11.85 5.33 10.46
C VAL A 34 13.34 5.25 10.12
N ASN A 35 14.18 5.67 11.07
CA ASN A 35 15.63 5.74 10.87
C ASN A 35 16.28 4.37 10.58
N GLU A 36 15.77 3.29 11.18
CA GLU A 36 16.37 1.96 11.03
C GLU A 36 16.32 1.40 9.61
N VAL A 37 15.34 1.84 8.81
CA VAL A 37 15.14 1.43 7.42
C VAL A 37 15.13 2.62 6.45
N GLN A 38 15.49 3.81 6.93
CA GLN A 38 15.57 5.05 6.13
C GLN A 38 14.31 5.24 5.27
N THR A 39 13.13 5.28 5.93
CA THR A 39 11.83 5.22 5.28
C THR A 39 10.91 6.28 5.84
N GLN A 40 10.28 7.06 4.97
CA GLN A 40 9.20 7.97 5.33
C GLN A 40 7.90 7.18 5.49
N VAL A 41 7.07 7.57 6.45
CA VAL A 41 5.74 7.02 6.71
C VAL A 41 4.72 8.11 6.52
N LEU A 42 3.74 7.90 5.66
CA LEU A 42 2.64 8.83 5.43
C LEU A 42 1.31 8.13 5.71
N GLU A 43 0.44 8.77 6.48
CA GLU A 43 -0.94 8.34 6.68
C GLU A 43 -1.92 9.25 5.95
N LEU A 44 -2.69 8.66 5.04
CA LEU A 44 -3.76 9.30 4.27
C LEU A 44 -5.10 8.77 4.75
N PRO A 45 -5.86 9.52 5.57
CA PRO A 45 -7.18 9.08 6.02
C PRO A 45 -8.21 9.12 4.88
N TYR A 46 -9.10 8.13 4.82
CA TYR A 46 -10.29 8.18 3.97
C TYR A 46 -11.37 9.11 4.56
N ALA A 47 -12.40 9.40 3.76
CA ALA A 47 -13.40 10.45 4.05
C ALA A 47 -14.06 10.33 5.43
N ASP A 48 -14.42 9.13 5.85
CA ASP A 48 -15.06 8.84 7.14
C ASP A 48 -14.06 8.59 8.28
N LYS A 49 -12.76 8.59 7.98
CA LYS A 49 -11.65 8.30 8.91
C LYS A 49 -11.72 6.90 9.57
N GLU A 50 -12.58 6.02 9.10
CA GLU A 50 -12.59 4.62 9.54
C GLU A 50 -11.39 3.85 8.98
N LEU A 51 -10.97 4.22 7.77
CA LEU A 51 -9.83 3.65 7.08
C LEU A 51 -8.73 4.69 6.86
N SER A 52 -7.50 4.23 6.78
CA SER A 52 -6.36 5.03 6.31
C SER A 52 -5.51 4.22 5.34
N MET A 53 -4.98 4.89 4.32
CA MET A 53 -3.88 4.36 3.54
C MET A 53 -2.57 4.78 4.20
N ILE A 54 -1.73 3.83 4.51
CA ILE A 54 -0.37 4.03 5.04
C ILE A 54 0.61 3.78 3.90
N ILE A 55 1.54 4.69 3.68
CA ILE A 55 2.60 4.55 2.68
C ILE A 55 3.94 4.52 3.39
N LEU A 56 4.76 3.52 3.07
CA LEU A 56 6.16 3.41 3.49
C LEU A 56 7.01 3.67 2.25
N LEU A 57 7.64 4.82 2.20
CA LEU A 57 8.47 5.28 1.10
C LEU A 57 9.94 5.31 1.55
N PRO A 58 10.81 4.40 1.05
CA PRO A 58 12.24 4.45 1.36
C PRO A 58 12.88 5.74 0.84
N ASP A 59 13.97 6.16 1.43
CA ASP A 59 14.76 7.26 0.87
C ASP A 59 15.39 6.85 -0.48
N ASP A 60 15.75 7.85 -1.28
CA ASP A 60 16.45 7.63 -2.55
C ASP A 60 17.68 6.73 -2.40
N GLY A 61 17.73 5.66 -3.20
CA GLY A 61 18.84 4.70 -3.20
C GLY A 61 18.72 3.61 -2.12
N VAL A 62 17.66 3.62 -1.31
CA VAL A 62 17.35 2.52 -0.37
C VAL A 62 16.48 1.49 -1.07
N ASP A 63 16.94 0.23 -1.08
CA ASP A 63 16.16 -0.86 -1.69
C ASP A 63 14.90 -1.17 -0.86
N LEU A 64 13.75 -1.17 -1.51
CA LEU A 64 12.47 -1.52 -0.89
C LEU A 64 12.50 -2.89 -0.23
N SER A 65 13.28 -3.84 -0.76
CA SER A 65 13.47 -5.18 -0.16
C SER A 65 14.08 -5.10 1.24
N SER A 66 14.86 -4.07 1.56
CA SER A 66 15.40 -3.86 2.90
C SER A 66 14.29 -3.54 3.90
N VAL A 67 13.30 -2.75 3.48
CA VAL A 67 12.11 -2.42 4.28
C VAL A 67 11.25 -3.67 4.46
N GLU A 68 10.99 -4.41 3.36
CA GLU A 68 10.20 -5.65 3.37
C GLU A 68 10.78 -6.71 4.33
N ASN A 69 12.10 -6.91 4.29
CA ASN A 69 12.80 -7.89 5.14
C ASN A 69 12.82 -7.51 6.62
N ASN A 70 12.74 -6.22 6.94
CA ASN A 70 12.71 -5.71 8.31
C ASN A 70 11.28 -5.56 8.85
N LEU A 71 10.27 -5.59 7.99
CA LEU A 71 8.89 -5.36 8.37
C LEU A 71 8.30 -6.57 9.08
N THR A 72 7.87 -6.36 10.34
CA THR A 72 7.01 -7.28 11.08
C THR A 72 5.72 -6.57 11.45
N PHE A 73 4.71 -7.30 11.89
CA PHE A 73 3.46 -6.69 12.33
C PHE A 73 3.68 -5.73 13.52
N GLU A 74 4.50 -6.11 14.48
CA GLU A 74 4.85 -5.28 15.64
C GLU A 74 5.55 -3.99 15.22
N LYS A 75 6.49 -4.07 14.28
CA LYS A 75 7.18 -2.90 13.73
C LYS A 75 6.21 -2.02 12.94
N PHE A 76 5.34 -2.61 12.11
CA PHE A 76 4.32 -1.86 11.39
C PHE A 76 3.47 -1.04 12.34
N ILE A 77 2.99 -1.63 13.43
CA ILE A 77 2.22 -0.91 14.45
C ILE A 77 3.05 0.21 15.08
N ALA A 78 4.29 -0.08 15.50
CA ALA A 78 5.17 0.91 16.13
C ALA A 78 5.51 2.08 15.20
N TRP A 79 5.71 1.83 13.90
CA TRP A 79 6.01 2.87 12.92
C TRP A 79 4.81 3.74 12.55
N THR A 80 3.60 3.21 12.71
CA THR A 80 2.34 3.85 12.28
C THR A 80 1.44 4.29 13.43
N GLU A 81 1.90 4.15 14.68
CA GLU A 81 1.16 4.67 15.83
C GLU A 81 1.23 6.20 15.91
N ALA A 82 0.21 6.81 16.52
CA ALA A 82 0.09 8.26 16.60
C ALA A 82 1.29 8.96 17.29
N ALA A 83 2.01 8.26 18.17
CA ALA A 83 3.20 8.78 18.82
C ALA A 83 4.42 8.87 17.89
N SER A 84 4.45 8.07 16.82
CA SER A 84 5.53 8.02 15.83
C SER A 84 5.31 8.98 14.66
N LEU A 85 4.12 9.55 14.53
CA LEU A 85 3.72 10.43 13.44
C LEU A 85 3.46 11.85 13.96
N GLN A 86 3.77 12.84 13.15
CA GLN A 86 3.50 14.25 13.41
C GLN A 86 2.48 14.77 12.40
N ASN A 87 1.44 15.45 12.89
CA ASN A 87 0.48 16.10 12.01
C ASN A 87 1.07 17.43 11.53
N THR A 88 1.41 17.49 10.26
CA THR A 88 2.14 18.59 9.65
C THR A 88 1.57 18.90 8.25
N GLU A 89 1.72 20.14 7.83
CA GLU A 89 1.40 20.54 6.46
C GLU A 89 2.45 19.96 5.52
N VAL A 90 2.01 19.13 4.55
CA VAL A 90 2.88 18.38 3.63
C VAL A 90 2.31 18.47 2.23
N GLU A 91 3.16 18.74 1.26
CA GLU A 91 2.83 18.55 -0.15
C GLU A 91 3.06 17.08 -0.52
N VAL A 92 1.97 16.37 -0.83
CA VAL A 92 2.00 14.94 -1.19
C VAL A 92 1.84 14.79 -2.70
N LEU A 93 2.84 14.16 -3.32
CA LEU A 93 2.79 13.71 -4.71
C LEU A 93 2.70 12.17 -4.71
N LEU A 94 1.57 11.65 -5.19
CA LEU A 94 1.28 10.23 -5.23
C LEU A 94 0.86 9.81 -6.65
N PRO A 95 1.38 8.69 -7.20
CA PRO A 95 0.97 8.22 -8.51
C PRO A 95 -0.49 7.77 -8.51
N LYS A 96 -1.15 7.95 -9.66
CA LYS A 96 -2.37 7.21 -9.97
C LYS A 96 -1.98 5.81 -10.39
N PHE A 97 -2.58 4.80 -9.78
CA PHE A 97 -2.33 3.42 -10.16
C PHE A 97 -3.52 2.52 -9.95
N LYS A 98 -3.52 1.42 -10.69
CA LYS A 98 -4.46 0.33 -10.52
C LYS A 98 -3.68 -0.98 -10.51
N LEU A 99 -3.79 -1.71 -9.40
CA LEU A 99 -3.21 -3.03 -9.23
C LEU A 99 -4.33 -4.06 -9.27
N GLN A 100 -4.12 -5.12 -10.02
CA GLN A 100 -5.03 -6.25 -10.08
C GLN A 100 -4.20 -7.53 -10.08
N GLU A 101 -4.45 -8.38 -9.07
CA GLU A 101 -3.73 -9.62 -8.87
C GLU A 101 -4.69 -10.79 -8.67
N ASP A 102 -4.36 -11.91 -9.27
CA ASP A 102 -5.08 -13.17 -9.12
C ASP A 102 -4.16 -14.19 -8.45
N TYR A 103 -4.57 -14.68 -7.27
CA TYR A 103 -3.79 -15.60 -6.46
C TYR A 103 -4.45 -16.99 -6.44
N GLU A 104 -3.66 -18.04 -6.69
CA GLU A 104 -4.03 -19.41 -6.36
C GLU A 104 -3.61 -19.69 -4.91
N MET A 105 -4.59 -19.86 -4.01
CA MET A 105 -4.38 -19.82 -2.56
C MET A 105 -4.15 -21.19 -1.93
N LYS A 106 -4.33 -22.31 -2.65
CA LYS A 106 -4.24 -23.66 -2.08
C LYS A 106 -2.92 -23.89 -1.33
N SER A 107 -1.80 -23.65 -2.00
CA SER A 107 -0.47 -23.85 -1.38
C SER A 107 -0.20 -22.90 -0.21
N VAL A 108 -0.73 -21.69 -0.27
CA VAL A 108 -0.61 -20.69 0.81
C VAL A 108 -1.41 -21.15 2.04
N LEU A 109 -2.67 -21.54 1.85
CA LEU A 109 -3.54 -22.02 2.91
C LEU A 109 -3.01 -23.31 3.57
N GLN A 110 -2.45 -24.22 2.76
CA GLN A 110 -1.80 -25.42 3.28
C GLN A 110 -0.60 -25.10 4.19
N ARG A 111 0.23 -24.12 3.81
CA ARG A 111 1.34 -23.64 4.65
C ARG A 111 0.87 -22.96 5.94
N LEU A 112 -0.31 -22.35 5.92
CA LEU A 112 -0.97 -21.75 7.08
C LEU A 112 -1.70 -22.78 7.97
N GLY A 113 -1.62 -24.09 7.64
CA GLY A 113 -2.16 -25.18 8.43
C GLY A 113 -3.54 -25.68 7.99
N MET A 114 -4.14 -25.12 6.93
CA MET A 114 -5.39 -25.64 6.36
C MET A 114 -5.08 -26.79 5.40
N VAL A 115 -4.89 -27.99 5.92
CA VAL A 115 -4.45 -29.15 5.12
C VAL A 115 -5.60 -30.07 4.76
N ASP A 116 -6.41 -30.47 5.75
CA ASP A 116 -7.41 -31.53 5.63
C ASP A 116 -8.49 -31.22 4.60
N VAL A 117 -8.88 -29.94 4.49
CA VAL A 117 -9.91 -29.47 3.56
C VAL A 117 -9.57 -29.77 2.08
N PHE A 118 -8.29 -29.95 1.75
CA PHE A 118 -7.79 -30.25 0.41
C PHE A 118 -7.54 -31.74 0.15
N GLN A 119 -7.80 -32.61 1.14
CA GLN A 119 -7.51 -34.04 1.06
C GLN A 119 -8.81 -34.85 1.00
N GLU A 120 -8.93 -35.71 -0.01
CA GLU A 120 -10.02 -36.67 -0.09
C GLU A 120 -10.04 -37.58 1.14
N GLY A 121 -11.22 -37.77 1.71
CA GLY A 121 -11.41 -38.59 2.90
C GLY A 121 -10.94 -37.98 4.24
N GLN A 122 -10.36 -36.77 4.21
CA GLN A 122 -9.97 -35.99 5.41
C GLN A 122 -10.87 -34.76 5.61
N ALA A 123 -11.34 -34.21 4.47
CA ALA A 123 -12.20 -33.02 4.49
C ALA A 123 -13.61 -33.35 5.03
N ASP A 124 -14.12 -32.53 5.93
CA ASP A 124 -15.47 -32.63 6.46
C ASP A 124 -16.34 -31.50 5.89
N PHE A 125 -17.15 -31.81 4.92
CA PHE A 125 -18.18 -30.93 4.34
C PHE A 125 -19.61 -31.39 4.66
N SER A 126 -19.79 -32.20 5.69
CA SER A 126 -21.08 -32.80 6.06
C SER A 126 -22.18 -31.75 6.38
N ALA A 127 -21.80 -30.55 6.78
CA ALA A 127 -22.72 -29.42 6.98
C ALA A 127 -23.24 -28.81 5.67
N MET A 128 -22.56 -29.08 4.51
CA MET A 128 -22.91 -28.52 3.21
C MET A 128 -23.52 -29.56 2.26
N SER A 129 -23.13 -30.82 2.37
CA SER A 129 -23.55 -31.90 1.50
C SER A 129 -23.62 -33.24 2.24
N THR A 130 -24.55 -34.11 1.80
CA THR A 130 -24.62 -35.51 2.25
C THR A 130 -23.66 -36.43 1.48
N GLU A 131 -23.02 -35.92 0.43
CA GLU A 131 -22.00 -36.68 -0.28
C GLU A 131 -20.73 -36.78 0.56
N THR A 132 -20.21 -37.99 0.65
CA THR A 132 -18.89 -38.27 1.23
C THR A 132 -17.82 -38.04 0.16
N ASP A 133 -16.58 -37.81 0.58
CA ASP A 133 -15.41 -37.64 -0.31
C ASP A 133 -15.29 -36.29 -1.03
N LEU A 134 -16.05 -35.28 -0.60
CA LEU A 134 -15.82 -33.90 -1.08
C LEU A 134 -14.52 -33.33 -0.50
N CYS A 135 -13.74 -32.71 -1.35
CA CYS A 135 -12.59 -31.92 -0.95
C CYS A 135 -12.47 -30.64 -1.76
N LEU A 136 -11.80 -29.63 -1.20
CA LEU A 136 -11.58 -28.36 -1.87
C LEU A 136 -10.47 -28.50 -2.93
N SER A 137 -10.81 -28.36 -4.20
CA SER A 137 -9.86 -28.55 -5.32
C SER A 137 -9.03 -27.32 -5.59
N LYS A 138 -9.65 -26.13 -5.53
CA LYS A 138 -9.00 -24.86 -5.87
C LYS A 138 -9.59 -23.71 -5.06
N VAL A 139 -8.72 -22.78 -4.67
CA VAL A 139 -9.11 -21.51 -4.05
C VAL A 139 -8.45 -20.38 -4.82
N VAL A 140 -9.26 -19.46 -5.33
CA VAL A 140 -8.78 -18.29 -6.06
C VAL A 140 -9.15 -17.04 -5.27
N HIS A 141 -8.19 -16.17 -5.08
CA HIS A 141 -8.39 -14.84 -4.51
C HIS A 141 -8.03 -13.79 -5.54
N LYS A 142 -8.95 -12.86 -5.77
CA LYS A 142 -8.73 -11.73 -6.66
C LYS A 142 -8.71 -10.44 -5.86
N SER A 143 -7.63 -9.69 -5.98
CA SER A 143 -7.45 -8.39 -5.34
C SER A 143 -7.38 -7.29 -6.39
N VAL A 144 -8.11 -6.19 -6.15
CA VAL A 144 -8.06 -4.98 -6.98
C VAL A 144 -7.92 -3.78 -6.05
N VAL A 145 -6.92 -2.97 -6.29
CA VAL A 145 -6.72 -1.67 -5.63
C VAL A 145 -6.58 -0.61 -6.70
N GLU A 146 -7.40 0.42 -6.62
CA GLU A 146 -7.35 1.58 -7.52
C GLU A 146 -7.18 2.84 -6.69
N VAL A 147 -6.14 3.62 -7.00
CA VAL A 147 -5.79 4.87 -6.32
C VAL A 147 -5.87 6.00 -7.34
N ASN A 148 -6.82 6.90 -7.12
CA ASN A 148 -7.09 8.07 -7.94
C ASN A 148 -7.60 9.23 -7.06
N GLU A 149 -7.91 10.37 -7.66
CA GLU A 149 -8.36 11.56 -6.92
C GLU A 149 -9.73 11.37 -6.24
N GLU A 150 -10.56 10.46 -6.71
CA GLU A 150 -11.89 10.18 -6.15
C GLU A 150 -11.80 9.27 -4.90
N GLY A 151 -10.75 8.46 -4.80
CA GLY A 151 -10.52 7.51 -3.70
C GLY A 151 -10.03 8.13 -2.39
N THR A 152 -9.60 9.38 -2.42
CA THR A 152 -9.22 10.16 -1.25
C THR A 152 -10.02 11.45 -1.18
N GLU A 153 -11.26 11.38 -0.68
CA GLU A 153 -12.24 12.48 -0.62
C GLU A 153 -12.49 13.21 -1.96
N ALA A 154 -13.67 13.00 -2.53
CA ALA A 154 -14.25 13.86 -3.54
C ALA A 154 -14.55 15.27 -2.96
N ALA A 155 -13.52 16.06 -2.72
CA ALA A 155 -13.62 17.49 -2.76
C ALA A 155 -13.32 17.86 -4.20
N ALA A 156 -14.32 18.34 -4.93
CA ALA A 156 -14.18 18.88 -6.27
C ALA A 156 -13.13 19.99 -6.26
N ALA A 157 -11.88 19.61 -6.39
CA ALA A 157 -10.78 20.53 -6.65
C ALA A 157 -10.69 20.65 -8.16
N THR A 158 -11.39 21.64 -8.68
CA THR A 158 -11.10 22.21 -10.00
C THR A 158 -9.60 22.43 -10.05
N GLY A 159 -8.92 21.75 -11.00
CA GLY A 159 -7.48 21.83 -11.15
C GLY A 159 -7.01 23.26 -11.38
N ILE A 160 -6.63 23.93 -10.33
CA ILE A 160 -5.82 25.15 -10.42
C ILE A 160 -4.39 24.66 -10.36
N VAL A 161 -3.71 24.71 -11.51
CA VAL A 161 -2.27 24.66 -11.55
C VAL A 161 -1.79 25.99 -10.96
N ILE A 162 -1.63 26.03 -9.66
CA ILE A 162 -0.90 27.10 -9.01
C ILE A 162 0.57 26.69 -9.15
N VAL A 163 1.28 27.37 -10.04
CA VAL A 163 2.73 27.47 -9.92
C VAL A 163 2.95 28.32 -8.68
N ALA A 164 3.07 27.68 -7.54
CA ALA A 164 3.33 28.37 -6.29
C ALA A 164 4.75 28.94 -6.36
N ASP A 165 4.80 30.26 -6.28
CA ASP A 165 6.01 30.99 -5.92
C ASP A 165 6.43 30.45 -4.52
N CYS A 166 7.57 29.72 -4.44
CA CYS A 166 8.03 29.02 -3.26
C CYS A 166 8.42 30.00 -2.15
N SER A 167 7.48 30.42 -1.33
CA SER A 167 7.77 31.19 -0.12
C SER A 167 7.46 30.45 1.19
N SER A 168 6.91 29.24 1.16
CA SER A 168 6.81 28.35 2.31
C SER A 168 7.40 26.98 1.93
N CYS A 169 8.51 26.60 2.57
CA CYS A 169 9.08 25.26 2.43
C CYS A 169 8.26 24.25 3.24
N SER A 170 7.07 23.92 2.78
CA SER A 170 6.37 22.74 3.32
C SER A 170 7.18 21.49 2.97
N PRO A 171 7.35 20.54 3.90
CA PRO A 171 7.99 19.28 3.58
C PRO A 171 7.23 18.59 2.44
N MET A 172 7.96 18.00 1.49
CA MET A 172 7.40 17.31 0.35
C MET A 172 7.53 15.79 0.54
N PHE A 173 6.43 15.07 0.30
CA PHE A 173 6.40 13.62 0.21
C PHE A 173 6.15 13.24 -1.25
N CYS A 174 7.17 12.77 -1.96
CA CYS A 174 7.10 12.47 -3.38
C CYS A 174 7.28 10.97 -3.62
N ALA A 175 6.18 10.24 -3.87
CA ALA A 175 6.19 8.80 -4.13
C ALA A 175 6.46 8.51 -5.62
N ASP A 176 7.63 8.88 -6.11
CA ASP A 176 8.08 8.73 -7.52
C ASP A 176 8.94 7.47 -7.74
N HIS A 177 9.16 6.67 -6.72
CA HIS A 177 9.91 5.43 -6.73
C HIS A 177 9.17 4.33 -5.95
N PRO A 178 9.64 3.05 -5.96
CA PRO A 178 8.93 1.94 -5.34
C PRO A 178 8.64 2.14 -3.85
N PHE A 179 7.41 1.82 -3.44
CA PHE A 179 6.95 1.93 -2.06
C PHE A 179 6.02 0.78 -1.65
N LEU A 180 5.84 0.60 -0.34
CA LEU A 180 4.79 -0.26 0.22
C LEU A 180 3.57 0.57 0.61
N PHE A 181 2.40 0.01 0.44
CA PHE A 181 1.17 0.62 0.93
C PHE A 181 0.30 -0.39 1.68
N PHE A 182 -0.46 0.13 2.64
CA PHE A 182 -1.39 -0.65 3.45
C PHE A 182 -2.71 0.10 3.55
N ILE A 183 -3.83 -0.60 3.48
CA ILE A 183 -5.13 -0.04 3.86
C ILE A 183 -5.48 -0.64 5.22
N ARG A 184 -5.58 0.23 6.23
CA ARG A 184 -5.80 -0.14 7.63
C ARG A 184 -7.17 0.35 8.11
N HIS A 185 -7.87 -0.51 8.84
CA HIS A 185 -9.03 -0.11 9.62
C HIS A 185 -8.56 0.49 10.94
N ASN A 186 -8.85 1.79 11.17
CA ASN A 186 -8.22 2.58 12.24
C ASN A 186 -8.61 2.14 13.64
N GLN A 187 -9.88 1.75 13.86
CA GLN A 187 -10.35 1.36 15.19
C GLN A 187 -9.75 0.04 15.67
N THR A 188 -9.52 -0.91 14.77
CA THR A 188 -9.04 -2.26 15.12
C THR A 188 -7.57 -2.47 14.78
N ASN A 189 -6.93 -1.52 14.11
CA ASN A 189 -5.59 -1.65 13.52
C ASN A 189 -5.45 -2.85 12.56
N THR A 190 -6.55 -3.34 12.01
CA THR A 190 -6.55 -4.46 11.07
C THR A 190 -6.09 -3.99 9.71
N VAL A 191 -5.05 -4.64 9.17
CA VAL A 191 -4.62 -4.44 7.79
C VAL A 191 -5.56 -5.20 6.86
N LEU A 192 -6.27 -4.47 6.00
CA LEU A 192 -7.23 -5.02 5.03
C LEU A 192 -6.54 -5.33 3.69
N PHE A 193 -5.62 -4.46 3.26
CA PHE A 193 -4.81 -4.62 2.06
C PHE A 193 -3.36 -4.28 2.37
N CYS A 194 -2.47 -5.02 1.74
CA CYS A 194 -1.04 -4.78 1.73
C CYS A 194 -0.55 -4.95 0.31
N GLY A 195 0.23 -4.02 -0.19
CA GLY A 195 0.74 -4.08 -1.55
C GLY A 195 2.08 -3.40 -1.72
N ARG A 196 2.75 -3.79 -2.80
CA ARG A 196 3.98 -3.17 -3.29
C ARG A 196 3.65 -2.45 -4.59
N PHE A 197 4.01 -1.18 -4.67
CA PHE A 197 4.05 -0.44 -5.90
C PHE A 197 5.50 -0.38 -6.39
N SER A 198 5.78 -0.93 -7.57
CA SER A 198 7.16 -1.00 -8.11
C SER A 198 7.29 -0.27 -9.44
N SER A 199 6.21 -0.19 -10.21
CA SER A 199 6.13 0.53 -11.49
C SER A 199 4.69 0.64 -11.95
N PRO A 200 4.36 1.60 -12.81
CA PRO A 200 3.07 1.68 -13.49
C PRO A 200 2.85 0.52 -14.44
#